data_8d8957a832eb52200fb4185f4996c674
#
_entry.id   8d8957a832eb52200fb4185f4996c674
#
_cell.length_a   1.000
_cell.length_b   1.000
_cell.length_c   1.000
_cell.angle_alpha   90.00
_cell.angle_beta   90.00
_cell.angle_gamma   90.00
#
_symmetry.space_group_name_H-M   'P 1'
#
loop_
_entity.id
_entity.type
_entity.pdbx_description
1 polymer ?
#
loop_
_entity_poly.entity_id
_entity_poly.type
_entity_poly.pdbx_seq_one_letter_code
_entity_poly.pdbx_strand_id
1 'polypeptide(L)'
;MRRIGIIALAMLAGACFHRGGRSGGEPEPAADTLQIAPDTTLIIEEAPEDEILDEHGNISAEPVVAEVPAPKGNEPVRVGDGVEFDKVLHDFGDFAESDGPKTCTFHVKNVGKEPLAIYEVITSCGCTDATWTREPLLPGKTGKITVTYKNEDGPYPFDKTLTVYLSALKKAVTLRIRGNVHERKQTLEENFGAVRAGVLGFKSVELNAGNMEQGHETGDQVYIANLGRQSVSVSFKDVSDGLELSVSPNPIPARSTATLTFSVKSSRERWGKNIYSATPVVGGTAYPAAALSIRAVTKEDFSTWTDAEKEQASLPMFDDSTLSYGTVEAGEKVTKTFTFINKGKGVFVCHKADTETPGVTFAPIKDVAPGGKGTVTVTFDTTGLPPGDHDVYMTLITNSPTRPLISLFMIGSVTSQP
;
A
#
# COMPACT_ATOMS: atom_id res chain seq x y z
N MET A 1 33.46 26.00 17.91
CA MET A 1 33.36 26.14 16.46
C MET A 1 33.80 24.82 15.80
N ARG A 2 32.89 23.98 15.42
CA ARG A 2 33.13 22.85 14.49
C ARG A 2 31.85 22.69 13.67
N ARG A 3 31.98 22.88 12.37
CA ARG A 3 30.90 22.79 11.38
C ARG A 3 30.60 21.32 11.11
N ILE A 4 29.34 20.94 11.20
CA ILE A 4 28.83 19.62 10.76
C ILE A 4 28.36 19.79 9.33
N GLY A 5 29.00 19.06 8.42
CA GLY A 5 28.61 19.01 7.00
C GLY A 5 27.48 18.03 6.79
N ILE A 6 26.47 18.47 6.07
CA ILE A 6 25.35 17.66 5.60
C ILE A 6 25.82 16.93 4.33
N ILE A 7 25.80 15.61 4.34
CA ILE A 7 26.05 14.77 3.16
C ILE A 7 24.68 14.41 2.56
N ALA A 8 24.40 14.94 1.38
CA ALA A 8 23.27 14.53 0.58
C ALA A 8 23.63 13.24 -0.17
N LEU A 9 22.87 12.18 0.04
CA LEU A 9 23.02 10.89 -0.65
C LEU A 9 22.20 10.92 -1.95
N ALA A 10 22.87 10.97 -3.09
CA ALA A 10 22.26 10.84 -4.41
C ALA A 10 22.14 9.34 -4.74
N MET A 11 20.92 8.87 -5.03
CA MET A 11 20.71 7.53 -5.59
C MET A 11 21.02 7.53 -7.08
N LEU A 12 22.06 6.78 -7.47
CA LEU A 12 22.37 6.43 -8.86
C LEU A 12 21.63 5.13 -9.21
N ALA A 13 20.71 5.23 -10.17
CA ALA A 13 20.12 4.07 -10.82
C ALA A 13 21.12 3.51 -11.85
N GLY A 14 21.57 2.28 -11.64
CA GLY A 14 22.45 1.55 -12.56
C GLY A 14 21.67 0.98 -13.74
N ALA A 15 22.02 1.41 -14.96
CA ALA A 15 21.53 0.81 -16.20
C ALA A 15 22.40 -0.37 -16.58
N CYS A 16 21.81 -1.56 -16.72
CA CYS A 16 22.48 -2.73 -17.32
C CYS A 16 22.41 -2.64 -18.85
N PHE A 17 23.59 -2.52 -19.48
CA PHE A 17 23.76 -2.72 -20.92
C PHE A 17 23.76 -4.21 -21.26
N HIS A 18 22.84 -4.64 -22.12
CA HIS A 18 22.97 -5.89 -22.86
C HIS A 18 23.08 -5.61 -24.36
N ARG A 19 24.14 -6.11 -24.94
CA ARG A 19 24.49 -5.98 -26.37
C ARG A 19 24.12 -7.29 -27.08
N GLY A 20 23.33 -7.19 -28.15
CA GLY A 20 23.34 -8.24 -29.18
C GLY A 20 21.99 -8.52 -29.81
N GLY A 21 21.87 -8.27 -31.13
CA GLY A 21 20.90 -8.88 -32.02
C GLY A 21 19.99 -7.91 -32.80
N ARG A 22 20.39 -7.61 -34.05
CA ARG A 22 19.59 -6.90 -35.05
C ARG A 22 18.33 -7.68 -35.43
N SER A 23 17.15 -7.07 -35.35
CA SER A 23 16.11 -7.24 -36.35
C SER A 23 15.22 -5.99 -36.29
N GLY A 24 14.89 -5.40 -37.46
CA GLY A 24 14.21 -4.13 -37.59
C GLY A 24 12.75 -4.23 -37.14
N GLY A 25 12.33 -3.28 -36.38
CA GLY A 25 10.95 -2.91 -36.04
C GLY A 25 10.99 -1.42 -35.77
N GLU A 26 10.12 -0.70 -36.47
CA GLU A 26 9.93 0.73 -36.32
C GLU A 26 9.58 1.09 -34.88
N PRO A 27 9.99 2.26 -34.38
CA PRO A 27 9.63 2.71 -33.03
C PRO A 27 8.15 3.10 -33.00
N GLU A 28 7.40 2.53 -32.08
CA GLU A 28 6.08 3.06 -31.68
C GLU A 28 6.25 4.52 -31.23
N PRO A 29 5.37 5.44 -31.67
CA PRO A 29 5.38 6.80 -31.19
C PRO A 29 5.02 6.82 -29.71
N ALA A 30 5.87 7.44 -28.89
CA ALA A 30 5.60 7.75 -27.51
C ALA A 30 4.25 8.46 -27.41
N ALA A 31 3.36 7.95 -26.56
CA ALA A 31 2.12 8.64 -26.21
C ALA A 31 2.49 9.99 -25.58
N ASP A 32 2.32 11.06 -26.32
CA ASP A 32 2.40 12.42 -25.83
C ASP A 32 1.24 12.61 -24.84
N THR A 33 1.56 12.56 -23.56
CA THR A 33 0.60 12.89 -22.50
C THR A 33 0.41 14.40 -22.56
N LEU A 34 -0.65 14.87 -23.23
CA LEU A 34 -1.09 16.25 -23.18
C LEU A 34 -1.30 16.68 -21.73
N GLN A 35 -0.36 17.43 -21.19
CA GLN A 35 -0.55 18.14 -19.93
C GLN A 35 -1.54 19.27 -20.17
N ILE A 36 -2.81 19.01 -19.88
CA ILE A 36 -3.87 20.03 -19.94
C ILE A 36 -3.62 21.00 -18.78
N ALA A 37 -3.46 22.26 -19.07
CA ALA A 37 -3.41 23.30 -18.04
C ALA A 37 -4.67 23.23 -17.17
N PRO A 38 -4.58 23.37 -15.84
CA PRO A 38 -5.65 23.07 -14.91
C PRO A 38 -6.92 23.93 -15.05
N ASP A 39 -6.95 24.90 -15.90
CA ASP A 39 -8.02 25.92 -16.00
C ASP A 39 -8.69 26.03 -17.37
N THR A 40 -8.60 25.02 -18.25
CA THR A 40 -9.19 25.08 -19.61
C THR A 40 -10.39 24.16 -19.73
N THR A 41 -11.54 24.69 -20.14
CA THR A 41 -12.73 23.92 -20.49
C THR A 41 -12.69 23.58 -21.98
N LEU A 42 -12.80 22.29 -22.31
CA LEU A 42 -12.76 21.79 -23.69
C LEU A 42 -14.17 21.62 -24.25
N ILE A 43 -14.41 22.11 -25.46
CA ILE A 43 -15.58 21.82 -26.27
C ILE A 43 -15.12 20.91 -27.42
N ILE A 44 -15.62 19.70 -27.47
CA ILE A 44 -15.29 18.71 -28.50
C ILE A 44 -16.24 18.90 -29.68
N GLU A 45 -15.72 19.15 -30.87
CA GLU A 45 -16.47 19.18 -32.11
C GLU A 45 -16.56 17.75 -32.66
N GLU A 46 -17.78 17.22 -32.87
CA GLU A 46 -17.93 15.99 -33.63
C GLU A 46 -17.54 16.21 -35.07
N ALA A 47 -16.60 15.42 -35.58
CA ALA A 47 -16.26 15.43 -37.00
C ALA A 47 -17.45 14.88 -37.82
N PRO A 48 -17.76 15.39 -39.01
CA PRO A 48 -18.77 14.83 -39.88
C PRO A 48 -18.39 13.38 -40.23
N GLU A 49 -19.39 12.49 -40.22
CA GLU A 49 -19.22 11.01 -40.36
C GLU A 49 -18.52 10.57 -41.65
N ASP A 50 -18.37 11.44 -42.64
CA ASP A 50 -17.88 11.08 -43.98
C ASP A 50 -16.36 11.32 -44.22
N GLU A 51 -15.59 11.82 -43.22
CA GLU A 51 -14.16 12.15 -43.39
C GLU A 51 -13.22 11.52 -42.36
N ILE A 52 -13.66 10.50 -41.63
CA ILE A 52 -12.92 9.99 -40.45
C ILE A 52 -11.83 8.99 -40.77
N LEU A 53 -11.84 8.35 -41.96
CA LEU A 53 -10.87 7.31 -42.31
C LEU A 53 -10.11 7.66 -43.59
N ASP A 54 -8.78 7.55 -43.53
CA ASP A 54 -7.93 7.56 -44.72
C ASP A 54 -8.07 6.24 -45.53
N GLU A 55 -7.44 6.17 -46.70
CA GLU A 55 -7.46 4.98 -47.57
C GLU A 55 -6.83 3.74 -46.95
N HIS A 56 -6.26 3.85 -45.73
CA HIS A 56 -5.69 2.75 -44.95
C HIS A 56 -6.51 2.46 -43.68
N GLY A 57 -7.65 3.15 -43.48
CA GLY A 57 -8.53 2.91 -42.32
C GLY A 57 -8.08 3.59 -41.03
N ASN A 58 -7.18 4.56 -41.08
CA ASN A 58 -6.74 5.33 -39.92
C ASN A 58 -7.56 6.61 -39.77
N ILE A 59 -7.78 7.03 -38.53
CA ILE A 59 -8.42 8.31 -38.21
C ILE A 59 -7.48 9.44 -38.62
N SER A 60 -7.79 10.16 -39.69
CA SER A 60 -6.93 11.19 -40.29
C SER A 60 -7.14 12.62 -39.74
N ALA A 61 -8.14 12.84 -38.89
CA ALA A 61 -8.41 14.15 -38.29
C ALA A 61 -8.13 14.13 -36.79
N GLU A 62 -7.19 14.97 -36.35
CA GLU A 62 -7.12 15.33 -34.94
C GLU A 62 -8.42 16.06 -34.54
N PRO A 63 -9.03 15.69 -33.38
CA PRO A 63 -10.24 16.38 -32.93
C PRO A 63 -9.93 17.87 -32.74
N VAL A 64 -10.62 18.73 -33.48
CA VAL A 64 -10.49 20.18 -33.28
C VAL A 64 -11.14 20.55 -31.97
N VAL A 65 -10.32 20.73 -30.95
CA VAL A 65 -10.71 21.16 -29.61
C VAL A 65 -10.75 22.68 -29.60
N ALA A 66 -11.94 23.27 -29.46
CA ALA A 66 -12.06 24.71 -29.23
C ALA A 66 -11.81 24.99 -27.73
N GLU A 67 -10.70 25.68 -27.44
CA GLU A 67 -10.44 26.17 -26.09
C GLU A 67 -11.44 27.27 -25.74
N VAL A 68 -12.26 27.06 -24.73
CA VAL A 68 -13.02 28.12 -24.07
C VAL A 68 -12.17 28.60 -22.88
N PRO A 69 -11.85 29.91 -22.79
CA PRO A 69 -11.12 30.42 -21.64
C PRO A 69 -11.81 30.02 -20.36
N ALA A 70 -11.04 29.50 -19.40
CA ALA A 70 -11.58 29.15 -18.09
C ALA A 70 -12.28 30.36 -17.48
N PRO A 71 -13.56 30.24 -17.07
CA PRO A 71 -14.28 31.34 -16.46
C PRO A 71 -13.58 31.71 -15.15
N LYS A 72 -13.29 32.98 -14.98
CA LYS A 72 -12.79 33.53 -13.72
C LYS A 72 -13.96 33.67 -12.74
N GLY A 73 -14.21 32.63 -11.97
CA GLY A 73 -15.25 32.62 -10.96
C GLY A 73 -16.60 32.02 -11.42
N ASN A 74 -17.64 32.24 -10.62
CA ASN A 74 -19.03 31.78 -10.88
C ASN A 74 -19.78 32.71 -11.88
N GLU A 75 -19.13 33.15 -12.95
CA GLU A 75 -19.79 33.97 -13.94
C GLU A 75 -20.56 33.10 -14.95
N PRO A 76 -21.76 33.58 -15.43
CA PRO A 76 -22.52 32.83 -16.42
C PRO A 76 -21.73 32.70 -17.74
N VAL A 77 -21.70 31.47 -18.28
CA VAL A 77 -21.00 31.12 -19.51
C VAL A 77 -22.00 30.91 -20.65
N ARG A 78 -21.93 31.70 -21.69
CA ARG A 78 -22.73 31.49 -22.90
C ARG A 78 -22.05 30.51 -23.82
N VAL A 79 -22.81 29.52 -24.28
CA VAL A 79 -22.37 28.50 -25.23
C VAL A 79 -23.27 28.57 -26.47
N GLY A 80 -22.72 28.99 -27.59
CA GLY A 80 -23.51 29.28 -28.78
C GLY A 80 -24.54 30.39 -28.53
N ASP A 81 -25.51 30.51 -29.44
CA ASP A 81 -26.48 31.63 -29.42
C ASP A 81 -27.69 31.39 -28.51
N GLY A 82 -27.88 30.18 -28.03
CA GLY A 82 -29.13 29.76 -27.34
C GLY A 82 -29.02 29.25 -25.92
N VAL A 83 -27.80 29.07 -25.39
CA VAL A 83 -27.57 28.39 -24.10
C VAL A 83 -26.69 29.25 -23.20
N GLU A 84 -27.06 29.34 -21.93
CA GLU A 84 -26.26 29.96 -20.87
C GLU A 84 -26.20 29.07 -19.65
N PHE A 85 -24.99 28.78 -19.17
CA PHE A 85 -24.77 28.09 -17.89
C PHE A 85 -24.43 29.12 -16.81
N ASP A 86 -24.89 28.87 -15.58
CA ASP A 86 -24.51 29.69 -14.42
C ASP A 86 -23.00 29.55 -14.11
N LYS A 87 -22.45 28.38 -14.38
CA LYS A 87 -21.03 28.03 -14.26
C LYS A 87 -20.76 26.77 -15.07
N VAL A 88 -19.49 26.53 -15.45
CA VAL A 88 -19.05 25.29 -16.11
C VAL A 88 -18.04 24.51 -15.26
N LEU A 89 -17.59 25.09 -14.17
CA LEU A 89 -16.72 24.46 -13.18
C LEU A 89 -17.35 24.64 -11.79
N HIS A 90 -17.33 23.56 -11.00
CA HIS A 90 -17.63 23.62 -9.57
C HIS A 90 -16.47 23.06 -8.77
N ASP A 91 -15.96 23.84 -7.83
CA ASP A 91 -14.91 23.46 -6.90
C ASP A 91 -15.54 23.16 -5.53
N PHE A 92 -15.42 21.92 -5.08
CA PHE A 92 -15.88 21.50 -3.74
C PHE A 92 -14.93 21.93 -2.63
N GLY A 93 -13.72 22.44 -2.99
CA GLY A 93 -12.66 22.76 -2.03
C GLY A 93 -12.11 21.54 -1.33
N ASP A 94 -11.62 21.77 -0.10
CA ASP A 94 -11.06 20.73 0.76
C ASP A 94 -12.15 20.12 1.64
N PHE A 95 -12.27 18.80 1.68
CA PHE A 95 -13.19 18.09 2.56
C PHE A 95 -12.63 16.71 2.97
N ALA A 96 -13.15 16.17 4.08
CA ALA A 96 -12.71 14.87 4.56
C ALA A 96 -13.45 13.72 3.86
N GLU A 97 -12.80 12.58 3.69
CA GLU A 97 -13.41 11.35 3.19
C GLU A 97 -14.68 10.98 3.98
N SER A 98 -14.64 11.17 5.30
CA SER A 98 -15.77 10.91 6.20
C SER A 98 -16.99 11.83 6.02
N ASP A 99 -16.86 12.92 5.26
CA ASP A 99 -17.98 13.83 4.98
C ASP A 99 -19.02 13.24 4.01
N GLY A 100 -18.70 12.11 3.40
CA GLY A 100 -19.54 11.42 2.43
C GLY A 100 -19.61 12.12 1.07
N PRO A 101 -20.54 11.67 0.19
CA PRO A 101 -20.68 12.20 -1.15
C PRO A 101 -20.96 13.70 -1.18
N LYS A 102 -20.40 14.42 -2.14
CA LYS A 102 -20.62 15.85 -2.36
C LYS A 102 -21.49 16.07 -3.59
N THR A 103 -22.45 16.99 -3.47
CA THR A 103 -23.40 17.28 -4.54
C THR A 103 -23.35 18.76 -4.91
N CYS A 104 -23.36 19.03 -6.21
CA CYS A 104 -23.53 20.39 -6.74
C CYS A 104 -24.59 20.43 -7.85
N THR A 105 -24.99 21.65 -8.22
CA THR A 105 -25.94 21.84 -9.31
C THR A 105 -25.40 22.88 -10.27
N PHE A 106 -25.47 22.56 -11.56
CA PHE A 106 -25.30 23.50 -12.66
C PHE A 106 -26.68 23.88 -13.19
N HIS A 107 -26.88 25.18 -13.49
CA HIS A 107 -28.10 25.66 -14.08
C HIS A 107 -27.86 25.99 -15.54
N VAL A 108 -28.74 25.48 -16.40
CA VAL A 108 -28.73 25.73 -17.83
C VAL A 108 -29.96 26.54 -18.20
N LYS A 109 -29.74 27.73 -18.77
CA LYS A 109 -30.81 28.64 -19.18
C LYS A 109 -30.95 28.65 -20.70
N ASN A 110 -32.16 28.51 -21.20
CA ASN A 110 -32.45 28.69 -22.59
C ASN A 110 -32.58 30.22 -22.89
N VAL A 111 -31.57 30.77 -23.55
CA VAL A 111 -31.54 32.18 -24.01
C VAL A 111 -31.85 32.28 -25.49
N GLY A 112 -32.16 31.17 -26.13
CA GLY A 112 -32.56 31.10 -27.55
C GLY A 112 -34.05 31.31 -27.74
N LYS A 113 -34.53 31.09 -28.97
CA LYS A 113 -35.92 31.28 -29.38
C LYS A 113 -36.70 29.95 -29.46
N GLU A 114 -36.03 28.82 -29.59
CA GLU A 114 -36.59 27.49 -29.70
C GLU A 114 -36.49 26.74 -28.38
N PRO A 115 -37.33 25.71 -28.12
CA PRO A 115 -37.22 24.86 -26.95
C PRO A 115 -35.85 24.15 -26.91
N LEU A 116 -35.18 24.14 -25.73
CA LEU A 116 -33.90 23.51 -25.47
C LEU A 116 -34.09 22.21 -24.67
N ALA A 117 -33.68 21.08 -25.21
CA ALA A 117 -33.65 19.80 -24.49
C ALA A 117 -32.20 19.42 -24.07
N ILE A 118 -32.09 18.87 -22.85
CA ILE A 118 -30.86 18.20 -22.40
C ILE A 118 -31.05 16.71 -22.73
N TYR A 119 -30.33 16.23 -23.76
CA TYR A 119 -30.48 14.87 -24.23
C TYR A 119 -29.79 13.88 -23.28
N GLU A 120 -28.52 14.15 -22.97
CA GLU A 120 -27.70 13.25 -22.21
C GLU A 120 -26.62 14.00 -21.41
N VAL A 121 -26.22 13.42 -20.28
CA VAL A 121 -25.06 13.86 -19.49
C VAL A 121 -24.21 12.63 -19.19
N ILE A 122 -23.02 12.57 -19.75
CA ILE A 122 -22.07 11.47 -19.58
C ILE A 122 -21.00 11.89 -18.58
N THR A 123 -20.77 11.07 -17.55
CA THR A 123 -19.73 11.29 -16.55
C THR A 123 -18.44 10.56 -16.95
N SER A 124 -17.28 11.14 -16.65
CA SER A 124 -15.96 10.55 -16.98
C SER A 124 -15.57 9.34 -16.11
N CYS A 125 -16.29 9.06 -15.02
CA CYS A 125 -16.03 7.91 -14.13
C CYS A 125 -17.31 7.41 -13.46
N GLY A 126 -17.28 6.17 -12.98
CA GLY A 126 -18.36 5.60 -12.13
C GLY A 126 -18.48 6.24 -10.74
N CYS A 127 -17.47 7.04 -10.35
CA CYS A 127 -17.44 7.80 -9.10
C CYS A 127 -18.32 9.05 -9.11
N THR A 128 -18.98 9.36 -10.24
CA THR A 128 -19.80 10.56 -10.41
C THR A 128 -21.15 10.17 -11.00
N ASP A 129 -22.24 10.55 -10.35
CA ASP A 129 -23.60 10.41 -10.85
C ASP A 129 -24.15 11.76 -11.30
N ALA A 130 -24.97 11.77 -12.36
CA ALA A 130 -25.65 12.98 -12.83
C ALA A 130 -27.13 12.74 -13.06
N THR A 131 -27.94 13.71 -12.64
CA THR A 131 -29.38 13.78 -12.96
C THR A 131 -29.70 15.15 -13.53
N TRP A 132 -30.64 15.24 -14.47
CA TRP A 132 -30.94 16.50 -15.13
C TRP A 132 -32.43 16.65 -15.48
N THR A 133 -32.83 17.89 -15.79
CA THR A 133 -34.17 18.24 -16.26
C THR A 133 -34.40 17.54 -17.59
N ARG A 134 -35.47 16.70 -17.66
CA ARG A 134 -35.81 15.91 -18.85
C ARG A 134 -36.79 16.63 -19.77
N GLU A 135 -37.59 17.55 -19.22
CA GLU A 135 -38.53 18.35 -20.00
C GLU A 135 -37.82 19.40 -20.82
N PRO A 136 -38.25 19.70 -22.08
CA PRO A 136 -37.70 20.77 -22.87
C PRO A 136 -37.88 22.13 -22.21
N LEU A 137 -36.80 22.90 -22.14
CA LEU A 137 -36.80 24.25 -21.58
C LEU A 137 -37.32 25.24 -22.61
N LEU A 138 -38.44 25.84 -22.37
CA LEU A 138 -38.95 26.90 -23.20
C LEU A 138 -38.04 28.15 -23.15
N PRO A 139 -38.12 29.06 -24.13
CA PRO A 139 -37.36 30.32 -24.13
C PRO A 139 -37.43 31.04 -22.78
N GLY A 140 -36.29 31.44 -22.25
CA GLY A 140 -36.15 32.11 -20.94
C GLY A 140 -36.24 31.19 -19.71
N LYS A 141 -36.54 29.91 -19.86
CA LYS A 141 -36.59 28.93 -18.74
C LYS A 141 -35.23 28.35 -18.42
N THR A 142 -35.08 27.94 -17.18
CA THR A 142 -33.85 27.35 -16.62
C THR A 142 -34.11 25.92 -16.19
N GLY A 143 -33.23 25.00 -16.62
CA GLY A 143 -33.12 23.63 -16.15
C GLY A 143 -31.95 23.48 -15.21
N LYS A 144 -31.79 22.29 -14.65
CA LYS A 144 -30.69 21.94 -13.74
C LYS A 144 -30.07 20.61 -14.11
N ILE A 145 -28.75 20.51 -13.85
CA ILE A 145 -27.97 19.28 -13.88
C ILE A 145 -27.40 19.12 -12.47
N THR A 146 -27.83 18.13 -11.75
CA THR A 146 -27.35 17.84 -10.39
C THR A 146 -26.31 16.74 -10.47
N VAL A 147 -25.15 16.98 -9.92
CA VAL A 147 -23.99 16.09 -9.97
C VAL A 147 -23.60 15.69 -8.56
N THR A 148 -23.46 14.40 -8.34
CA THR A 148 -23.00 13.83 -7.06
C THR A 148 -21.67 13.11 -7.29
N TYR A 149 -20.63 13.59 -6.61
CA TYR A 149 -19.34 12.92 -6.54
C TYR A 149 -19.33 11.99 -5.32
N LYS A 150 -19.05 10.71 -5.58
CA LYS A 150 -18.86 9.68 -4.56
C LYS A 150 -17.35 9.62 -4.27
N ASN A 151 -16.96 9.98 -3.05
CA ASN A 151 -15.56 10.02 -2.63
C ASN A 151 -15.01 8.62 -2.24
N GLU A 152 -15.34 7.60 -3.04
CA GLU A 152 -14.96 6.20 -2.81
C GLU A 152 -13.54 5.87 -3.33
N ASP A 153 -12.97 6.77 -4.13
CA ASP A 153 -11.65 6.56 -4.77
C ASP A 153 -10.46 6.75 -3.79
N GLY A 154 -10.69 7.31 -2.61
CA GLY A 154 -9.67 7.57 -1.59
C GLY A 154 -9.31 9.05 -1.40
N PRO A 155 -8.39 9.35 -0.46
CA PRO A 155 -8.06 10.70 -0.05
C PRO A 155 -7.02 11.34 -0.97
N TYR A 156 -7.44 11.91 -2.09
CA TYR A 156 -6.57 12.67 -3.01
C TYR A 156 -7.36 13.72 -3.79
N PRO A 157 -6.66 14.67 -4.45
CA PRO A 157 -7.28 15.64 -5.34
C PRO A 157 -7.98 14.94 -6.51
N PHE A 158 -9.13 15.43 -6.89
CA PHE A 158 -9.86 14.95 -8.07
C PHE A 158 -10.25 16.11 -9.00
N ASP A 159 -10.35 15.78 -10.28
CA ASP A 159 -10.89 16.64 -11.33
C ASP A 159 -11.63 15.72 -12.32
N LYS A 160 -12.96 15.85 -12.37
CA LYS A 160 -13.83 15.00 -13.18
C LYS A 160 -14.63 15.85 -14.16
N THR A 161 -14.87 15.30 -15.33
CA THR A 161 -15.61 15.95 -16.39
C THR A 161 -16.98 15.31 -16.61
N LEU A 162 -17.92 16.12 -17.08
CA LEU A 162 -19.24 15.69 -17.53
C LEU A 162 -19.47 16.26 -18.94
N THR A 163 -19.83 15.42 -19.88
CA THR A 163 -20.16 15.79 -21.23
C THR A 163 -21.68 15.94 -21.36
N VAL A 164 -22.15 17.15 -21.71
CA VAL A 164 -23.57 17.50 -21.79
C VAL A 164 -23.99 17.71 -23.23
N TYR A 165 -24.95 16.92 -23.70
CA TYR A 165 -25.52 17.02 -25.05
C TYR A 165 -26.84 17.81 -25.01
N LEU A 166 -26.92 18.83 -25.85
CA LEU A 166 -28.04 19.79 -25.89
C LEU A 166 -28.60 19.92 -27.32
N SER A 167 -29.93 20.01 -27.47
CA SER A 167 -30.60 20.07 -28.77
C SER A 167 -30.22 21.31 -29.62
N ALA A 168 -29.85 22.39 -28.96
CA ALA A 168 -29.49 23.65 -29.64
C ALA A 168 -28.04 23.72 -30.09
N LEU A 169 -27.20 22.75 -29.72
CA LEU A 169 -25.77 22.77 -29.98
C LEU A 169 -25.35 21.55 -30.78
N LYS A 170 -24.52 21.74 -31.81
CA LYS A 170 -23.86 20.65 -32.53
C LYS A 170 -22.69 20.07 -31.73
N LYS A 171 -22.16 20.82 -30.76
CA LYS A 171 -21.04 20.43 -29.90
C LYS A 171 -21.54 20.14 -28.51
N ALA A 172 -20.98 19.12 -27.87
CA ALA A 172 -21.23 18.87 -26.47
C ALA A 172 -20.54 19.91 -25.58
N VAL A 173 -21.12 20.20 -24.43
CA VAL A 173 -20.55 21.10 -23.42
C VAL A 173 -19.90 20.29 -22.33
N THR A 174 -18.66 20.58 -22.00
CA THR A 174 -17.96 19.94 -20.87
C THR A 174 -18.15 20.77 -19.60
N LEU A 175 -18.74 20.16 -18.58
CA LEU A 175 -18.75 20.66 -17.22
C LEU A 175 -17.65 19.96 -16.42
N ARG A 176 -17.11 20.64 -15.41
CA ARG A 176 -16.07 20.08 -14.53
C ARG A 176 -16.48 20.22 -13.07
N ILE A 177 -16.10 19.20 -12.28
CA ILE A 177 -16.12 19.25 -10.84
C ILE A 177 -14.73 18.92 -10.33
N ARG A 178 -14.24 19.61 -9.35
CA ARG A 178 -12.97 19.34 -8.70
C ARG A 178 -13.05 19.52 -7.20
N GLY A 179 -12.07 19.02 -6.49
CA GLY A 179 -11.92 19.15 -5.05
C GLY A 179 -10.72 18.37 -4.56
N ASN A 180 -10.46 18.46 -3.27
CA ASN A 180 -9.39 17.74 -2.62
C ASN A 180 -9.94 16.98 -1.41
N VAL A 181 -9.91 15.65 -1.49
CA VAL A 181 -10.35 14.77 -0.40
C VAL A 181 -9.18 14.52 0.52
N HIS A 182 -9.36 14.73 1.82
CA HIS A 182 -8.38 14.45 2.85
C HIS A 182 -8.81 13.27 3.71
N GLU A 183 -7.82 12.52 4.21
CA GLU A 183 -8.10 11.57 5.29
C GLU A 183 -8.71 12.31 6.49
N ARG A 184 -9.65 11.67 7.16
CA ARG A 184 -10.16 12.16 8.43
C ARG A 184 -9.02 12.17 9.45
N LYS A 185 -8.74 13.31 10.05
CA LYS A 185 -7.82 13.38 11.20
C LYS A 185 -8.38 12.53 12.33
N GLN A 186 -7.75 11.41 12.58
CA GLN A 186 -8.10 10.54 13.70
C GLN A 186 -7.72 11.22 15.02
N THR A 187 -8.55 11.05 16.04
CA THR A 187 -8.23 11.48 17.40
C THR A 187 -7.09 10.63 17.98
N LEU A 188 -6.46 11.10 19.06
CA LEU A 188 -5.44 10.31 19.76
C LEU A 188 -6.01 8.99 20.29
N GLU A 189 -7.27 8.99 20.74
CA GLU A 189 -7.96 7.79 21.21
C GLU A 189 -8.19 6.77 20.11
N GLU A 190 -8.57 7.21 18.92
CA GLU A 190 -8.77 6.34 17.77
C GLU A 190 -7.45 5.73 17.30
N ASN A 191 -6.37 6.53 17.29
CA ASN A 191 -5.06 6.08 16.86
C ASN A 191 -4.34 5.19 17.87
N PHE A 192 -4.48 5.48 19.17
CA PHE A 192 -3.66 4.87 20.23
C PHE A 192 -4.48 4.17 21.31
N GLY A 193 -5.79 4.05 21.14
CA GLY A 193 -6.68 3.46 22.15
C GLY A 193 -6.81 1.95 22.10
N ALA A 194 -6.21 1.28 21.10
CA ALA A 194 -6.33 -0.17 20.89
C ALA A 194 -5.75 -0.97 22.06
N VAL A 195 -4.58 -0.58 22.57
CA VAL A 195 -3.98 -1.16 23.78
C VAL A 195 -3.64 -0.02 24.74
N ARG A 196 -3.95 -0.20 26.02
CA ARG A 196 -3.75 0.82 27.05
C ARG A 196 -2.98 0.30 28.27
N ALA A 197 -2.04 1.13 28.71
CA ALA A 197 -1.42 1.04 30.03
C ALA A 197 -1.86 2.26 30.86
N GLY A 198 -3.01 2.21 31.50
CA GLY A 198 -3.62 3.36 32.15
C GLY A 198 -3.97 4.47 31.15
N VAL A 199 -3.31 5.62 31.28
CA VAL A 199 -3.47 6.78 30.37
C VAL A 199 -2.56 6.71 29.15
N LEU A 200 -1.61 5.79 29.12
CA LEU A 200 -0.74 5.57 27.96
C LEU A 200 -1.42 4.68 26.94
N GLY A 201 -1.47 5.13 25.70
CA GLY A 201 -2.05 4.40 24.56
C GLY A 201 -1.00 3.96 23.55
N PHE A 202 -1.22 2.80 22.94
CA PHE A 202 -0.38 2.20 21.90
C PHE A 202 -1.23 1.86 20.69
N LYS A 203 -0.67 1.97 19.47
CA LYS A 203 -1.27 1.38 18.27
C LYS A 203 -1.19 -0.15 18.32
N SER A 204 -0.04 -0.67 18.73
CA SER A 204 0.23 -2.09 18.97
C SER A 204 1.31 -2.21 20.03
N VAL A 205 1.28 -3.29 20.78
CA VAL A 205 2.36 -3.73 21.67
C VAL A 205 3.20 -4.85 21.06
N GLU A 206 2.77 -5.39 19.92
CA GLU A 206 3.53 -6.31 19.11
C GLU A 206 4.37 -5.50 18.11
N LEU A 207 5.68 -5.49 18.31
CA LEU A 207 6.64 -4.70 17.56
C LEU A 207 7.60 -5.61 16.81
N ASN A 208 8.17 -5.12 15.71
CA ASN A 208 9.10 -5.88 14.89
C ASN A 208 10.40 -5.10 14.74
N ALA A 209 11.50 -5.64 15.25
CA ALA A 209 12.85 -5.11 15.07
C ALA A 209 13.51 -5.56 13.75
N GLY A 210 12.85 -6.48 13.00
CA GLY A 210 13.35 -6.97 11.73
C GLY A 210 14.38 -8.10 11.84
N ASN A 211 15.18 -8.24 10.79
CA ASN A 211 16.26 -9.21 10.73
C ASN A 211 17.55 -8.56 11.24
N MET A 212 18.33 -9.30 11.99
CA MET A 212 19.63 -8.85 12.50
C MET A 212 20.72 -9.91 12.29
N GLU A 213 21.93 -9.48 12.07
CA GLU A 213 23.12 -10.34 12.11
C GLU A 213 23.46 -10.68 13.54
N GLN A 214 24.00 -11.88 13.74
CA GLN A 214 24.46 -12.36 15.03
C GLN A 214 25.53 -11.46 15.63
N GLY A 215 25.30 -11.00 16.87
CA GLY A 215 26.21 -10.11 17.60
C GLY A 215 26.00 -8.63 17.30
N HIS A 216 25.11 -8.29 16.37
CA HIS A 216 24.72 -6.90 16.05
C HIS A 216 23.47 -6.46 16.80
N GLU A 217 23.18 -5.20 16.66
CA GLU A 217 22.00 -4.54 17.25
C GLU A 217 21.08 -4.06 16.13
N THR A 218 19.78 -4.18 16.34
CA THR A 218 18.75 -3.62 15.46
C THR A 218 17.63 -3.03 16.30
N GLY A 219 16.90 -2.07 15.75
CA GLY A 219 15.80 -1.44 16.47
C GLY A 219 14.97 -0.57 15.56
N ASP A 220 13.94 0.01 16.16
CA ASP A 220 13.01 0.90 15.47
C ASP A 220 12.39 1.87 16.50
N GLN A 221 11.53 2.74 16.01
CA GLN A 221 10.80 3.68 16.83
C GLN A 221 9.32 3.69 16.48
N VAL A 222 8.47 3.79 17.49
CA VAL A 222 7.02 3.87 17.32
C VAL A 222 6.47 5.05 18.14
N TYR A 223 5.34 5.57 17.70
CA TYR A 223 4.63 6.58 18.49
C TYR A 223 3.74 5.91 19.53
N ILE A 224 3.73 6.50 20.73
CA ILE A 224 2.83 6.23 21.84
C ILE A 224 2.15 7.54 22.24
N ALA A 225 1.03 7.50 22.96
CA ALA A 225 0.29 8.70 23.32
C ALA A 225 -0.12 8.74 24.79
N ASN A 226 0.03 9.89 25.42
CA ASN A 226 -0.63 10.18 26.69
C ASN A 226 -2.06 10.66 26.40
N LEU A 227 -3.03 9.81 26.63
CA LEU A 227 -4.47 10.07 26.47
C LEU A 227 -5.08 10.76 27.71
N GLY A 228 -4.29 10.97 28.76
CA GLY A 228 -4.68 11.62 30.00
C GLY A 228 -4.69 13.14 29.92
N ARG A 229 -5.12 13.76 31.03
CA ARG A 229 -5.21 15.22 31.16
C ARG A 229 -4.02 15.85 31.91
N GLN A 230 -3.07 15.04 32.33
CA GLN A 230 -1.85 15.47 33.03
C GLN A 230 -0.64 14.79 32.36
N SER A 231 0.55 15.40 32.51
CA SER A 231 1.77 14.76 32.05
C SER A 231 2.05 13.49 32.83
N VAL A 232 2.65 12.49 32.18
CA VAL A 232 2.91 11.19 32.79
C VAL A 232 4.30 10.69 32.46
N SER A 233 5.01 10.17 33.45
CA SER A 233 6.30 9.51 33.28
C SER A 233 6.09 8.04 32.91
N VAL A 234 6.92 7.56 32.00
CA VAL A 234 6.92 6.19 31.52
C VAL A 234 8.30 5.56 31.77
N SER A 235 8.30 4.37 32.32
CA SER A 235 9.47 3.50 32.44
C SER A 235 9.07 2.05 32.15
N PHE A 236 10.03 1.14 32.17
CA PHE A 236 9.79 -0.28 31.88
C PHE A 236 10.40 -1.14 32.97
N LYS A 237 9.74 -2.27 33.27
CA LYS A 237 10.25 -3.33 34.13
C LYS A 237 10.16 -4.69 33.42
N ASP A 238 10.74 -5.72 34.02
CA ASP A 238 10.79 -7.07 33.46
C ASP A 238 11.31 -7.04 32.00
N VAL A 239 12.34 -6.21 31.76
CA VAL A 239 12.93 -6.02 30.42
C VAL A 239 13.80 -7.21 30.08
N SER A 240 13.55 -7.81 28.91
CA SER A 240 14.36 -8.93 28.41
C SER A 240 15.82 -8.55 28.23
N ASP A 241 16.72 -9.48 28.52
CA ASP A 241 18.15 -9.30 28.28
C ASP A 241 18.43 -8.96 26.82
N GLY A 242 19.25 -7.92 26.58
CA GLY A 242 19.56 -7.39 25.26
C GLY A 242 18.49 -6.47 24.66
N LEU A 243 17.42 -6.11 25.38
CA LEU A 243 16.45 -5.09 24.99
C LEU A 243 16.73 -3.77 25.69
N GLU A 244 16.86 -2.71 24.91
CA GLU A 244 16.94 -1.33 25.40
C GLU A 244 15.71 -0.54 24.93
N LEU A 245 15.19 0.34 25.81
CA LEU A 245 13.98 1.12 25.59
C LEU A 245 14.17 2.55 26.08
N SER A 246 13.70 3.51 25.28
CA SER A 246 13.66 4.92 25.68
C SER A 246 12.39 5.60 25.17
N VAL A 247 11.93 6.62 25.90
CA VAL A 247 10.74 7.41 25.57
C VAL A 247 11.11 8.88 25.53
N SER A 248 10.74 9.59 24.47
CA SER A 248 11.00 11.02 24.34
C SER A 248 9.80 11.73 23.69
N PRO A 249 9.28 12.84 24.30
CA PRO A 249 9.64 13.37 25.62
C PRO A 249 9.18 12.47 26.77
N ASN A 250 9.89 12.52 27.89
CA ASN A 250 9.49 11.84 29.13
C ASN A 250 9.79 12.75 30.33
N PRO A 251 8.80 13.25 31.08
CA PRO A 251 7.37 12.92 31.06
C PRO A 251 6.68 13.30 29.72
N ILE A 252 5.68 12.51 29.32
CA ILE A 252 4.87 12.79 28.14
C ILE A 252 3.80 13.82 28.52
N PRO A 253 3.72 14.97 27.83
CA PRO A 253 2.69 15.98 28.14
C PRO A 253 1.27 15.46 27.98
N ALA A 254 0.30 16.10 28.61
CA ALA A 254 -1.11 15.75 28.47
C ALA A 254 -1.56 15.82 27.00
N ARG A 255 -2.35 14.84 26.55
CA ARG A 255 -2.92 14.82 25.21
C ARG A 255 -1.90 14.96 24.08
N SER A 256 -0.73 14.36 24.27
CA SER A 256 0.41 14.43 23.34
C SER A 256 0.97 13.08 23.04
N THR A 257 1.69 12.99 21.93
CA THR A 257 2.45 11.82 21.54
C THR A 257 3.89 11.90 22.05
N ALA A 258 4.53 10.74 22.16
CA ALA A 258 5.96 10.59 22.38
C ALA A 258 6.48 9.48 21.48
N THR A 259 7.79 9.48 21.25
CA THR A 259 8.48 8.41 20.53
C THR A 259 8.99 7.40 21.55
N LEU A 260 8.59 6.13 21.38
CA LEU A 260 9.20 4.98 22.01
C LEU A 260 10.23 4.42 21.06
N THR A 261 11.50 4.52 21.42
CA THR A 261 12.61 3.89 20.69
C THR A 261 12.97 2.59 21.41
N PHE A 262 13.16 1.54 20.63
CA PHE A 262 13.62 0.25 21.14
C PHE A 262 14.75 -0.29 20.29
N SER A 263 15.72 -0.95 20.91
CA SER A 263 16.74 -1.73 20.23
C SER A 263 16.94 -3.07 20.91
N VAL A 264 17.29 -4.06 20.10
CA VAL A 264 17.58 -5.43 20.55
C VAL A 264 18.95 -5.84 20.06
N LYS A 265 19.74 -6.47 20.94
CA LYS A 265 21.05 -7.02 20.64
C LYS A 265 21.01 -8.52 20.68
N SER A 266 21.38 -9.16 19.57
CA SER A 266 21.45 -10.62 19.50
C SER A 266 22.64 -11.16 20.27
N SER A 267 22.41 -12.13 21.12
CA SER A 267 23.50 -13.00 21.59
C SER A 267 23.89 -14.04 20.53
N ARG A 268 25.13 -14.52 20.54
CA ARG A 268 25.62 -15.52 19.58
C ARG A 268 24.92 -16.88 19.64
N GLU A 269 24.08 -17.11 20.63
CA GLU A 269 23.42 -18.39 20.88
C GLU A 269 21.96 -18.43 20.44
N ARG A 270 21.41 -17.30 19.94
CA ARG A 270 20.01 -17.16 19.56
C ARG A 270 19.82 -17.06 18.08
N TRP A 271 19.68 -18.20 17.40
CA TRP A 271 19.31 -18.25 15.99
C TRP A 271 17.82 -18.05 15.77
N GLY A 272 17.45 -17.45 14.64
CA GLY A 272 16.07 -17.36 14.17
C GLY A 272 15.22 -16.39 14.99
N LYS A 273 13.94 -16.71 15.11
CA LYS A 273 12.96 -15.88 15.79
C LYS A 273 13.22 -15.82 17.30
N ASN A 274 13.34 -14.59 17.80
CA ASN A 274 13.44 -14.27 19.22
C ASN A 274 12.36 -13.27 19.59
N ILE A 275 11.80 -13.40 20.79
CA ILE A 275 10.85 -12.45 21.37
C ILE A 275 11.49 -11.80 22.58
N TYR A 276 11.49 -10.48 22.59
CA TYR A 276 11.91 -9.65 23.72
C TYR A 276 10.68 -8.97 24.31
N SER A 277 10.62 -8.86 25.61
CA SER A 277 9.46 -8.29 26.31
C SER A 277 9.85 -7.23 27.32
N ALA A 278 8.93 -6.32 27.59
CA ALA A 278 9.03 -5.34 28.64
C ALA A 278 7.65 -4.91 29.13
N THR A 279 7.48 -4.76 30.44
CA THR A 279 6.22 -4.31 31.03
C THR A 279 6.25 -2.80 31.23
N PRO A 280 5.34 -2.01 30.64
CA PRO A 280 5.29 -0.57 30.85
C PRO A 280 4.85 -0.23 32.27
N VAL A 281 5.51 0.77 32.85
CA VAL A 281 5.19 1.37 34.14
C VAL A 281 4.84 2.84 33.90
N VAL A 282 3.59 3.20 34.14
CA VAL A 282 3.02 4.51 33.81
C VAL A 282 2.60 5.20 35.10
N GLY A 283 3.20 6.35 35.39
CA GLY A 283 2.96 7.07 36.66
C GLY A 283 3.24 6.22 37.92
N GLY A 284 4.20 5.31 37.84
CA GLY A 284 4.57 4.39 38.92
C GLY A 284 3.76 3.08 38.98
N THR A 285 2.74 2.92 38.17
CA THR A 285 1.91 1.70 38.11
C THR A 285 2.31 0.81 36.92
N ALA A 286 2.54 -0.46 37.15
CA ALA A 286 2.87 -1.44 36.12
C ALA A 286 1.62 -2.00 35.44
N TYR A 287 1.70 -2.23 34.12
CA TYR A 287 0.60 -2.75 33.31
C TYR A 287 1.01 -3.99 32.50
N PRO A 288 1.01 -5.18 33.12
CA PRO A 288 1.42 -6.42 32.43
C PRO A 288 0.54 -6.79 31.23
N ALA A 289 -0.75 -6.41 31.23
CA ALA A 289 -1.65 -6.64 30.12
C ALA A 289 -1.28 -5.85 28.85
N ALA A 290 -0.44 -4.81 28.98
CA ALA A 290 0.09 -4.04 27.88
C ALA A 290 1.61 -4.27 27.70
N ALA A 291 2.12 -5.43 28.12
CA ALA A 291 3.52 -5.79 27.92
C ALA A 291 3.89 -5.73 26.44
N LEU A 292 5.01 -5.09 26.15
CA LEU A 292 5.57 -5.07 24.81
C LEU A 292 6.08 -6.46 24.42
N SER A 293 5.86 -6.87 23.19
CA SER A 293 6.40 -8.07 22.57
C SER A 293 7.15 -7.66 21.31
N ILE A 294 8.48 -7.69 21.34
CA ILE A 294 9.32 -7.23 20.25
C ILE A 294 9.95 -8.44 19.58
N ARG A 295 9.63 -8.65 18.30
CA ARG A 295 10.15 -9.75 17.50
C ARG A 295 11.41 -9.31 16.77
N ALA A 296 12.44 -10.16 16.78
CA ALA A 296 13.62 -10.07 15.91
C ALA A 296 13.99 -11.44 15.36
N VAL A 297 14.58 -11.48 14.17
CA VAL A 297 15.08 -12.73 13.56
C VAL A 297 16.59 -12.63 13.40
N THR A 298 17.32 -13.49 14.11
CA THR A 298 18.80 -13.52 14.06
C THR A 298 19.27 -14.47 12.99
N LYS A 299 20.11 -13.97 12.09
CA LYS A 299 20.82 -14.74 11.04
C LYS A 299 22.32 -14.65 11.25
N GLU A 300 23.09 -15.49 10.53
CA GLU A 300 24.55 -15.46 10.57
C GLU A 300 25.11 -14.14 9.99
N ASP A 301 26.21 -13.65 10.58
CA ASP A 301 26.92 -12.46 10.12
C ASP A 301 27.99 -12.83 9.10
N PHE A 302 27.80 -12.39 7.87
CA PHE A 302 28.75 -12.53 6.77
C PHE A 302 29.38 -11.18 6.35
N SER A 303 29.25 -10.14 7.18
CA SER A 303 29.69 -8.79 6.84
C SER A 303 31.23 -8.68 6.68
N THR A 304 31.97 -9.53 7.42
CA THR A 304 33.43 -9.59 7.40
C THR A 304 33.97 -10.53 6.32
N TRP A 305 33.11 -11.32 5.65
CA TRP A 305 33.56 -12.28 4.65
C TRP A 305 33.94 -11.60 3.34
N THR A 306 35.12 -11.97 2.81
CA THR A 306 35.56 -11.59 1.47
C THR A 306 34.70 -12.31 0.40
N ASP A 307 34.73 -11.80 -0.83
CA ASP A 307 34.05 -12.46 -1.94
C ASP A 307 34.58 -13.88 -2.20
N ALA A 308 35.88 -14.07 -2.02
CA ALA A 308 36.52 -15.39 -2.13
C ALA A 308 36.00 -16.38 -1.07
N GLU A 309 35.76 -15.94 0.17
CA GLU A 309 35.19 -16.77 1.23
C GLU A 309 33.70 -17.08 0.92
N LYS A 310 32.92 -16.11 0.44
CA LYS A 310 31.54 -16.32 0.02
C LYS A 310 31.42 -17.31 -1.14
N GLU A 311 32.37 -17.32 -2.07
CA GLU A 311 32.45 -18.31 -3.16
C GLU A 311 32.78 -19.73 -2.69
N GLN A 312 33.42 -19.89 -1.54
CA GLN A 312 33.73 -21.19 -0.92
C GLN A 312 32.61 -21.66 0.02
N ALA A 313 31.54 -20.89 0.21
CA ALA A 313 30.46 -21.20 1.11
C ALA A 313 29.49 -22.25 0.57
N SER A 314 28.54 -22.62 1.41
CA SER A 314 27.42 -23.48 1.04
C SER A 314 26.42 -22.74 0.12
N LEU A 315 25.78 -23.47 -0.80
CA LEU A 315 24.73 -22.97 -1.67
C LEU A 315 23.60 -24.00 -1.78
N PRO A 316 22.63 -24.00 -0.87
CA PRO A 316 21.51 -24.91 -0.93
C PRO A 316 20.53 -24.50 -2.03
N MET A 317 20.28 -25.40 -2.97
CA MET A 317 19.31 -25.24 -4.04
C MET A 317 18.19 -26.25 -3.84
N PHE A 318 17.03 -25.76 -3.43
CA PHE A 318 15.82 -26.54 -3.25
C PHE A 318 15.18 -26.85 -4.60
N ASP A 319 14.66 -28.07 -4.74
CA ASP A 319 13.90 -28.47 -5.94
C ASP A 319 12.57 -27.70 -5.99
N ASP A 320 11.88 -27.63 -4.86
CA ASP A 320 10.65 -26.85 -4.64
C ASP A 320 10.71 -26.09 -3.31
N SER A 321 10.21 -24.87 -3.28
CA SER A 321 10.02 -24.09 -2.03
C SER A 321 8.60 -24.18 -1.48
N THR A 322 7.66 -24.76 -2.25
CA THR A 322 6.26 -24.92 -1.89
C THR A 322 5.80 -26.34 -2.20
N LEU A 323 5.24 -27.02 -1.22
CA LEU A 323 4.65 -28.34 -1.39
C LEU A 323 3.17 -28.32 -1.01
N SER A 324 2.31 -28.92 -1.86
CA SER A 324 0.92 -29.11 -1.50
C SER A 324 0.78 -30.34 -0.61
N TYR A 325 0.00 -30.20 0.46
CA TYR A 325 -0.44 -31.36 1.25
C TYR A 325 -1.86 -31.82 0.90
N GLY A 326 -2.53 -31.10 -0.03
CA GLY A 326 -3.87 -31.42 -0.50
C GLY A 326 -4.95 -31.09 0.51
N THR A 327 -6.01 -31.88 0.49
CA THR A 327 -7.13 -31.79 1.45
C THR A 327 -7.07 -32.94 2.42
N VAL A 328 -7.11 -32.66 3.72
CA VAL A 328 -7.00 -33.66 4.80
C VAL A 328 -8.13 -33.46 5.84
N GLU A 329 -8.44 -34.49 6.61
CA GLU A 329 -9.40 -34.36 7.70
C GLU A 329 -8.76 -33.72 8.95
N ALA A 330 -9.55 -32.95 9.71
CA ALA A 330 -9.07 -32.36 10.96
C ALA A 330 -8.59 -33.45 11.94
N GLY A 331 -7.39 -33.27 12.52
CA GLY A 331 -6.72 -34.23 13.37
C GLY A 331 -5.73 -35.15 12.67
N GLU A 332 -5.61 -35.10 11.32
CA GLU A 332 -4.58 -35.84 10.63
C GLU A 332 -3.21 -35.14 10.78
N LYS A 333 -2.14 -35.98 10.75
CA LYS A 333 -0.75 -35.52 10.72
C LYS A 333 -0.20 -35.67 9.31
N VAL A 334 0.09 -34.54 8.70
CA VAL A 334 0.67 -34.48 7.35
C VAL A 334 2.17 -34.37 7.43
N THR A 335 2.89 -35.25 6.73
CA THR A 335 4.35 -35.17 6.61
C THR A 335 4.75 -34.92 5.17
N LYS A 336 5.57 -33.87 4.94
CA LYS A 336 6.16 -33.54 3.64
C LYS A 336 7.67 -33.39 3.78
N THR A 337 8.37 -33.66 2.69
CA THR A 337 9.83 -33.58 2.65
C THR A 337 10.27 -32.72 1.48
N PHE A 338 10.93 -31.62 1.78
CA PHE A 338 11.63 -30.78 0.80
C PHE A 338 12.99 -31.39 0.54
N THR A 339 13.41 -31.39 -0.71
CA THR A 339 14.72 -31.88 -1.13
C THR A 339 15.55 -30.73 -1.70
N PHE A 340 16.85 -30.81 -1.49
CA PHE A 340 17.78 -29.81 -2.02
C PHE A 340 19.16 -30.43 -2.30
N ILE A 341 19.93 -29.74 -3.13
CA ILE A 341 21.35 -30.06 -3.39
C ILE A 341 22.19 -28.89 -2.90
N ASN A 342 23.24 -29.18 -2.14
CA ASN A 342 24.27 -28.19 -1.83
C ASN A 342 25.19 -28.02 -3.04
N LYS A 343 24.97 -26.99 -3.88
CA LYS A 343 25.80 -26.66 -5.04
C LYS A 343 27.03 -25.81 -4.68
N GLY A 344 27.15 -25.43 -3.41
CA GLY A 344 28.31 -24.69 -2.90
C GLY A 344 29.53 -25.57 -2.71
N LYS A 345 30.64 -24.95 -2.29
CA LYS A 345 31.91 -25.61 -2.02
C LYS A 345 32.12 -25.89 -0.52
N GLY A 346 31.37 -25.21 0.37
CA GLY A 346 31.36 -25.43 1.81
C GLY A 346 30.24 -26.39 2.23
N VAL A 347 30.36 -26.92 3.44
CA VAL A 347 29.33 -27.73 4.06
C VAL A 347 28.10 -26.86 4.37
N PHE A 348 26.91 -27.28 3.98
CA PHE A 348 25.67 -26.64 4.39
C PHE A 348 25.31 -27.06 5.80
N VAL A 349 24.98 -26.05 6.62
CA VAL A 349 24.46 -26.20 7.98
C VAL A 349 23.16 -25.41 8.13
N CYS A 350 22.14 -26.06 8.66
CA CYS A 350 20.93 -25.39 9.10
C CYS A 350 21.03 -25.15 10.61
N HIS A 351 21.19 -23.89 11.01
CA HIS A 351 21.31 -23.52 12.42
C HIS A 351 19.99 -23.71 13.18
N LYS A 352 18.87 -23.39 12.52
CA LYS A 352 17.52 -23.51 13.07
C LYS A 352 16.46 -23.57 11.98
N ALA A 353 15.41 -24.32 12.23
CA ALA A 353 14.15 -24.25 11.49
C ALA A 353 13.08 -23.63 12.38
N ASP A 354 12.46 -22.54 11.93
CA ASP A 354 11.43 -21.80 12.64
C ASP A 354 10.10 -21.81 11.87
N THR A 355 9.01 -21.75 12.62
CA THR A 355 7.66 -21.56 12.07
C THR A 355 6.80 -20.73 13.04
N GLU A 356 5.77 -20.06 12.50
CA GLU A 356 4.73 -19.41 13.28
C GLU A 356 3.43 -20.23 13.31
N THR A 357 3.35 -21.27 12.47
CA THR A 357 2.18 -22.12 12.37
C THR A 357 2.18 -23.13 13.52
N PRO A 358 1.18 -23.11 14.40
CA PRO A 358 1.05 -24.11 15.47
C PRO A 358 0.94 -25.53 14.90
N GLY A 359 1.38 -26.53 15.68
CA GLY A 359 1.30 -27.93 15.29
C GLY A 359 2.37 -28.39 14.30
N VAL A 360 3.31 -27.52 13.91
CA VAL A 360 4.41 -27.87 12.99
C VAL A 360 5.64 -28.32 13.76
N THR A 361 6.24 -29.42 13.31
CA THR A 361 7.49 -29.98 13.84
C THR A 361 8.44 -30.35 12.72
N PHE A 362 9.74 -30.26 12.97
CA PHE A 362 10.80 -30.60 12.03
C PHE A 362 11.57 -31.85 12.48
N ALA A 363 11.84 -32.74 11.54
CA ALA A 363 12.86 -33.77 11.78
C ALA A 363 14.26 -33.11 11.83
N PRO A 364 15.24 -33.70 12.53
CA PRO A 364 16.61 -33.17 12.53
C PRO A 364 17.19 -33.01 11.12
N ILE A 365 17.59 -31.79 10.78
CA ILE A 365 18.23 -31.46 9.50
C ILE A 365 19.70 -31.74 9.62
N LYS A 366 20.24 -32.60 8.75
CA LYS A 366 21.65 -32.98 8.76
C LYS A 366 22.48 -32.01 7.93
N ASP A 367 23.74 -31.87 8.31
CA ASP A 367 24.72 -31.14 7.50
C ASP A 367 24.91 -31.84 6.14
N VAL A 368 25.11 -31.05 5.09
CA VAL A 368 25.21 -31.55 3.72
C VAL A 368 26.52 -31.10 3.10
N ALA A 369 27.40 -32.08 2.76
CA ALA A 369 28.66 -31.84 2.09
C ALA A 369 28.44 -31.19 0.70
N PRO A 370 29.51 -30.56 0.11
CA PRO A 370 29.46 -30.05 -1.25
C PRO A 370 28.99 -31.12 -2.26
N GLY A 371 28.06 -30.76 -3.13
CA GLY A 371 27.43 -31.69 -4.11
C GLY A 371 26.44 -32.70 -3.51
N GLY A 372 26.32 -32.77 -2.20
CA GLY A 372 25.43 -33.70 -1.50
C GLY A 372 23.96 -33.29 -1.60
N LYS A 373 23.09 -34.27 -1.42
CA LYS A 373 21.64 -34.08 -1.31
C LYS A 373 21.22 -33.97 0.16
N GLY A 374 20.34 -33.04 0.47
CA GLY A 374 19.73 -32.85 1.78
C GLY A 374 18.21 -32.89 1.74
N THR A 375 17.62 -33.06 2.91
CA THR A 375 16.17 -33.08 3.07
C THR A 375 15.74 -32.26 4.28
N VAL A 376 14.58 -31.62 4.19
CA VAL A 376 13.87 -30.99 5.31
C VAL A 376 12.51 -31.67 5.40
N THR A 377 12.34 -32.50 6.42
CA THR A 377 11.07 -33.20 6.67
C THR A 377 10.27 -32.47 7.73
N VAL A 378 9.04 -32.15 7.39
CA VAL A 378 8.12 -31.34 8.19
C VAL A 378 6.86 -32.15 8.45
N THR A 379 6.40 -32.17 9.69
CA THR A 379 5.11 -32.74 10.06
C THR A 379 4.20 -31.63 10.60
N PHE A 380 3.01 -31.55 10.04
CA PHE A 380 1.96 -30.61 10.42
C PHE A 380 0.79 -31.40 11.05
N ASP A 381 0.48 -31.09 12.28
CA ASP A 381 -0.62 -31.67 13.04
C ASP A 381 -1.85 -30.76 12.93
N THR A 382 -2.89 -31.26 12.29
CA THR A 382 -4.12 -30.46 12.04
C THR A 382 -5.14 -30.57 13.18
N THR A 383 -4.78 -31.14 14.29
CA THR A 383 -5.67 -31.32 15.47
C THR A 383 -6.19 -29.96 15.96
N GLY A 384 -7.51 -29.83 16.02
CA GLY A 384 -8.17 -28.61 16.51
C GLY A 384 -8.25 -27.47 15.51
N LEU A 385 -7.81 -27.66 14.27
CA LEU A 385 -7.99 -26.66 13.22
C LEU A 385 -9.43 -26.69 12.68
N PRO A 386 -10.05 -25.54 12.40
CA PRO A 386 -11.33 -25.47 11.74
C PRO A 386 -11.20 -25.87 10.25
N PRO A 387 -12.30 -26.26 9.57
CA PRO A 387 -12.29 -26.45 8.13
C PRO A 387 -11.90 -25.15 7.39
N GLY A 388 -11.11 -25.30 6.33
CA GLY A 388 -10.62 -24.18 5.51
C GLY A 388 -9.18 -24.37 5.07
N ASP A 389 -8.62 -23.34 4.43
CA ASP A 389 -7.23 -23.34 3.97
C ASP A 389 -6.31 -23.03 5.15
N HIS A 390 -5.25 -23.82 5.29
CA HIS A 390 -4.25 -23.69 6.35
C HIS A 390 -2.84 -23.80 5.77
N ASP A 391 -2.25 -22.66 5.46
CA ASP A 391 -0.89 -22.62 4.95
C ASP A 391 0.14 -22.63 6.08
N VAL A 392 1.21 -23.37 5.87
CA VAL A 392 2.34 -23.47 6.78
C VAL A 392 3.51 -22.66 6.23
N TYR A 393 3.98 -21.69 7.01
CA TYR A 393 5.13 -20.85 6.70
C TYR A 393 6.31 -21.24 7.57
N MET A 394 7.46 -21.53 6.95
CA MET A 394 8.66 -21.97 7.65
C MET A 394 9.87 -21.18 7.16
N THR A 395 10.81 -20.93 8.07
CA THR A 395 12.07 -20.28 7.76
C THR A 395 13.24 -21.11 8.28
N LEU A 396 14.18 -21.44 7.40
CA LEU A 396 15.44 -22.04 7.79
C LEU A 396 16.49 -20.95 7.93
N ILE A 397 17.22 -20.95 9.03
CA ILE A 397 18.37 -20.11 9.29
C ILE A 397 19.62 -20.92 8.98
N THR A 398 20.45 -20.43 8.03
CA THR A 398 21.52 -21.23 7.45
C THR A 398 22.86 -20.50 7.46
N ASN A 399 23.94 -21.28 7.27
CA ASN A 399 25.30 -20.79 7.09
C ASN A 399 25.62 -20.39 5.64
N SER A 400 24.63 -20.14 4.79
CA SER A 400 24.84 -19.74 3.40
C SER A 400 24.80 -18.22 3.27
N PRO A 401 25.88 -17.53 2.85
CA PRO A 401 25.91 -16.09 2.69
C PRO A 401 24.88 -15.57 1.66
N THR A 402 24.59 -16.36 0.63
CA THR A 402 23.62 -16.01 -0.42
C THR A 402 22.19 -16.35 -0.05
N ARG A 403 21.99 -17.27 0.93
CA ARG A 403 20.69 -17.73 1.40
C ARG A 403 20.66 -17.90 2.92
N PRO A 404 20.93 -16.84 3.69
CA PRO A 404 20.98 -16.94 5.15
C PRO A 404 19.62 -17.27 5.78
N LEU A 405 18.54 -16.90 5.08
CA LEU A 405 17.17 -17.23 5.42
C LEU A 405 16.50 -17.88 4.20
N ILE A 406 15.92 -19.06 4.37
CA ILE A 406 15.20 -19.79 3.32
C ILE A 406 13.76 -19.98 3.76
N SER A 407 12.82 -19.45 2.99
CA SER A 407 11.38 -19.65 3.23
C SER A 407 10.89 -20.88 2.50
N LEU A 408 10.16 -21.74 3.22
CA LEU A 408 9.48 -22.92 2.69
C LEU A 408 8.00 -22.85 3.05
N PHE A 409 7.16 -23.42 2.21
CA PHE A 409 5.70 -23.34 2.36
C PHE A 409 5.08 -24.74 2.17
N MET A 410 4.08 -25.05 2.97
CA MET A 410 3.14 -26.13 2.69
C MET A 410 1.73 -25.52 2.57
N ILE A 411 1.04 -25.85 1.49
CA ILE A 411 -0.29 -25.31 1.17
C ILE A 411 -1.32 -26.43 1.09
N GLY A 412 -2.50 -26.18 1.61
CA GLY A 412 -3.59 -27.15 1.55
C GLY A 412 -4.77 -26.76 2.45
N SER A 413 -5.76 -27.64 2.51
CA SER A 413 -6.99 -27.39 3.25
C SER A 413 -7.33 -28.53 4.24
N VAL A 414 -8.05 -28.17 5.29
CA VAL A 414 -8.57 -29.08 6.30
C VAL A 414 -10.08 -29.18 6.14
N THR A 415 -10.64 -30.40 6.17
CA THR A 415 -12.09 -30.65 6.18
C THR A 415 -12.56 -31.02 7.59
N SER A 416 -13.86 -30.86 7.85
CA SER A 416 -14.47 -31.36 9.09
C SER A 416 -14.33 -32.88 9.15
N GLN A 417 -14.10 -33.42 10.36
CA GLN A 417 -14.31 -34.86 10.61
C GLN A 417 -15.79 -35.18 10.30
N PRO A 418 -16.06 -36.33 9.67
CA PRO A 418 -17.41 -36.75 9.32
C PRO A 418 -18.32 -36.97 10.55
#